data_097cc795cefeae728ec6f154d75f3fa5
#
_entry.id   097cc795cefeae728ec6f154d75f3fa5
#
_cell.length_a   1.000
_cell.length_b   1.000
_cell.length_c   1.000
_cell.angle_alpha   90.00
_cell.angle_beta   90.00
_cell.angle_gamma   90.00
#
_symmetry.space_group_name_H-M   'P 1'
#
loop_
_entity.id
_entity.type
_entity.pdbx_description
1 polymer ?
#
loop_
_entity_poly.entity_id
_entity_poly.type
_entity_poly.pdbx_seq_one_letter_code
_entity_poly.pdbx_strand_id
1 'polypeptide(L)'
;MASTATPTTTRLATFDRYGPPEVLTVTTAPVPRPGPGEVLVRVRAVSVNGGELALRAGRLRPFSGYRFPKRIGIDLAGEVVEPGNSRFAAGDFVWGLLGRTMGSAAEYVAVPARRLDHVPAGLDAVRAAALPVGTTAITALRDVAALAPGERLLVRGASGGVGYVAVQLGKAMGAHVTGLAGADNLDLVTELGADEAIDYRGPADLGRFDVVLDTVGSALPSFRRVLTPSGRMVAIAFDLDHPLRSLGFIAAHAPRRRRWVRFFSGNPTTPLLAELGRWVRSGALRPQVDRVFPLADIAGAHRALERGGVRGKIVVELP
;
A
#
# COMPACT_ATOMS: atom_id res chain seq x y z
N MET A 1 23.66 -5.48 -27.44
CA MET A 1 23.14 -5.39 -26.07
C MET A 1 23.93 -6.37 -25.21
N ALA A 2 24.70 -5.91 -24.24
CA ALA A 2 25.47 -6.78 -23.38
C ALA A 2 24.48 -7.55 -22.49
N SER A 3 24.39 -8.87 -22.66
CA SER A 3 23.73 -9.77 -21.73
C SER A 3 24.53 -9.76 -20.42
N THR A 4 24.16 -8.91 -19.48
CA THR A 4 24.72 -8.99 -18.12
C THR A 4 24.17 -10.23 -17.48
N ALA A 5 25.03 -11.25 -17.32
CA ALA A 5 24.66 -12.48 -16.62
C ALA A 5 24.08 -12.15 -15.24
N THR A 6 23.00 -12.83 -14.84
CA THR A 6 22.40 -12.68 -13.51
C THR A 6 23.47 -12.99 -12.45
N PRO A 7 23.69 -12.13 -11.46
CA PRO A 7 24.71 -12.37 -10.44
C PRO A 7 24.35 -13.60 -9.59
N THR A 8 25.34 -14.18 -8.92
CA THR A 8 25.12 -15.35 -8.05
C THR A 8 24.52 -14.98 -6.68
N THR A 9 24.68 -13.72 -6.26
CA THR A 9 24.20 -13.21 -4.97
C THR A 9 23.37 -11.94 -5.14
N THR A 10 22.50 -11.67 -4.19
CA THR A 10 21.61 -10.50 -4.10
C THR A 10 21.73 -9.86 -2.74
N ARG A 11 21.69 -8.54 -2.68
CA ARG A 11 21.52 -7.79 -1.43
C ARG A 11 20.04 -7.68 -1.11
N LEU A 12 19.69 -7.78 0.17
CA LEU A 12 18.31 -7.71 0.63
C LEU A 12 18.21 -7.19 2.05
N ALA A 13 17.10 -6.52 2.35
CA ALA A 13 16.79 -6.05 3.69
C ALA A 13 16.17 -7.17 4.54
N THR A 14 16.76 -7.39 5.73
CA THR A 14 16.31 -8.38 6.70
C THR A 14 16.34 -7.84 8.12
N PHE A 15 15.72 -8.55 9.06
CA PHE A 15 15.89 -8.34 10.49
C PHE A 15 15.85 -9.68 11.23
N ASP A 16 16.62 -9.80 12.31
CA ASP A 16 16.84 -11.02 13.11
C ASP A 16 16.08 -11.02 14.45
N ARG A 17 15.47 -9.88 14.80
CA ARG A 17 14.63 -9.70 15.99
C ARG A 17 13.62 -8.59 15.75
N TYR A 18 12.52 -8.63 16.47
CA TYR A 18 11.57 -7.52 16.48
C TYR A 18 12.18 -6.30 17.21
N GLY A 19 11.86 -5.10 16.75
CA GLY A 19 12.39 -3.89 17.38
C GLY A 19 12.15 -2.61 16.57
N PRO A 20 12.89 -1.53 16.90
CA PRO A 20 12.86 -0.26 16.18
C PRO A 20 13.51 -0.38 14.79
N PRO A 21 13.45 0.66 13.92
CA PRO A 21 14.00 0.63 12.56
C PRO A 21 15.43 0.11 12.44
N GLU A 22 16.25 0.32 13.44
CA GLU A 22 17.66 -0.05 13.51
C GLU A 22 17.93 -1.57 13.52
N VAL A 23 16.89 -2.40 13.71
CA VAL A 23 17.03 -3.86 13.56
C VAL A 23 17.11 -4.28 12.09
N LEU A 24 16.75 -3.39 11.16
CA LEU A 24 16.88 -3.64 9.73
C LEU A 24 18.33 -3.55 9.28
N THR A 25 18.78 -4.58 8.61
CA THR A 25 20.12 -4.69 8.03
C THR A 25 20.05 -5.12 6.59
N VAL A 26 21.01 -4.69 5.78
CA VAL A 26 21.16 -5.20 4.41
C VAL A 26 22.18 -6.36 4.47
N THR A 27 21.73 -7.52 4.04
CA THR A 27 22.51 -8.75 4.01
C THR A 27 22.66 -9.26 2.58
N THR A 28 23.52 -10.24 2.37
CA THR A 28 23.73 -10.91 1.07
C THR A 28 23.20 -12.35 1.15
N ALA A 29 22.53 -12.79 0.10
CA ALA A 29 22.03 -14.15 -0.05
C ALA A 29 22.22 -14.63 -1.51
N PRO A 30 22.13 -15.91 -1.80
CA PRO A 30 22.04 -16.41 -3.18
C PRO A 30 20.83 -15.80 -3.90
N VAL A 31 20.98 -15.48 -5.19
CA VAL A 31 19.84 -15.08 -6.03
C VAL A 31 18.84 -16.24 -6.07
N PRO A 32 17.54 -15.98 -5.80
CA PRO A 32 16.54 -17.04 -5.82
C PRO A 32 16.35 -17.58 -7.24
N ARG A 33 16.15 -18.89 -7.36
CA ARG A 33 15.70 -19.50 -8.61
C ARG A 33 14.17 -19.47 -8.67
N PRO A 34 13.58 -18.95 -9.75
CA PRO A 34 12.12 -18.96 -9.88
C PRO A 34 11.60 -20.40 -9.98
N GLY A 35 10.56 -20.69 -9.20
CA GLY A 35 9.83 -21.94 -9.26
C GLY A 35 8.80 -21.97 -10.40
N PRO A 36 8.02 -23.05 -10.53
CA PRO A 36 6.96 -23.13 -11.53
C PRO A 36 5.94 -21.98 -11.39
N GLY A 37 5.72 -21.22 -12.47
CA GLY A 37 4.81 -20.08 -12.50
C GLY A 37 5.35 -18.81 -11.83
N GLU A 38 6.64 -18.79 -11.47
CA GLU A 38 7.33 -17.60 -11.01
C GLU A 38 8.23 -17.03 -12.10
N VAL A 39 8.55 -15.76 -11.94
CA VAL A 39 9.55 -15.03 -12.74
C VAL A 39 10.60 -14.45 -11.80
N LEU A 40 11.83 -14.34 -12.26
CA LEU A 40 12.86 -13.59 -11.54
C LEU A 40 12.81 -12.14 -11.98
N VAL A 41 12.64 -11.25 -11.01
CA VAL A 41 12.61 -9.81 -11.22
C VAL A 41 13.85 -9.17 -10.60
N ARG A 42 14.55 -8.36 -11.38
CA ARG A 42 15.52 -7.38 -10.89
C ARG A 42 14.74 -6.17 -10.40
N VAL A 43 14.65 -6.00 -9.09
CA VAL A 43 13.90 -4.93 -8.47
C VAL A 43 14.67 -3.61 -8.60
N ARG A 44 13.98 -2.56 -9.02
CA ARG A 44 14.52 -1.21 -9.14
C ARG A 44 14.01 -0.29 -8.03
N ALA A 45 12.79 -0.52 -7.56
CA ALA A 45 12.24 0.23 -6.45
C ALA A 45 11.17 -0.58 -5.71
N VAL A 46 11.06 -0.31 -4.41
CA VAL A 46 9.98 -0.81 -3.53
C VAL A 46 9.44 0.35 -2.70
N SER A 47 8.23 0.23 -2.16
CA SER A 47 7.74 1.25 -1.25
C SER A 47 7.55 0.73 0.18
N VAL A 48 7.67 1.61 1.18
CA VAL A 48 7.48 1.25 2.58
C VAL A 48 6.00 1.35 2.95
N ASN A 49 5.49 0.35 3.68
CA ASN A 49 4.09 0.23 4.06
C ASN A 49 3.90 0.11 5.58
N GLY A 50 2.78 0.62 6.10
CA GLY A 50 2.48 0.58 7.53
C GLY A 50 2.43 -0.84 8.12
N GLY A 51 1.99 -1.84 7.33
CA GLY A 51 2.00 -3.26 7.72
C GLY A 51 3.41 -3.80 7.97
N GLU A 52 4.40 -3.30 7.22
CA GLU A 52 5.81 -3.66 7.38
C GLU A 52 6.39 -3.10 8.68
N LEU A 53 6.03 -1.85 9.03
CA LEU A 53 6.40 -1.26 10.31
C LEU A 53 5.84 -2.09 11.48
N ALA A 54 4.57 -2.46 11.42
CA ALA A 54 3.90 -3.28 12.43
C ALA A 54 4.54 -4.68 12.54
N LEU A 55 4.92 -5.29 11.40
CA LEU A 55 5.64 -6.56 11.39
C LEU A 55 7.00 -6.43 12.08
N ARG A 56 7.82 -5.49 11.63
CA ARG A 56 9.18 -5.28 12.16
C ARG A 56 9.15 -4.95 13.66
N ALA A 57 8.20 -4.10 14.10
CA ALA A 57 8.01 -3.76 15.50
C ALA A 57 7.48 -4.93 16.35
N GLY A 58 7.12 -6.07 15.75
CA GLY A 58 6.59 -7.23 16.45
C GLY A 58 5.12 -7.12 16.85
N ARG A 59 4.39 -6.10 16.39
CA ARG A 59 2.95 -5.93 16.68
C ARG A 59 2.07 -6.99 15.99
N LEU A 60 2.63 -7.67 14.98
CA LEU A 60 1.99 -8.77 14.23
C LEU A 60 2.57 -10.14 14.60
N ARG A 61 3.27 -10.29 15.74
CA ARG A 61 3.86 -11.56 16.20
C ARG A 61 2.92 -12.75 16.17
N PRO A 62 1.65 -12.66 16.61
CA PRO A 62 0.73 -13.80 16.59
C PRO A 62 0.51 -14.36 15.18
N PHE A 63 0.67 -13.56 14.14
CA PHE A 63 0.46 -13.96 12.75
C PHE A 63 1.77 -14.28 12.00
N SER A 64 2.89 -13.70 12.43
CA SER A 64 4.19 -13.80 11.73
C SER A 64 5.17 -14.76 12.41
N GLY A 65 4.89 -15.18 13.65
CA GLY A 65 5.75 -16.11 14.42
C GLY A 65 7.13 -15.56 14.73
N TYR A 66 8.00 -16.43 15.25
CA TYR A 66 9.33 -16.08 15.77
C TYR A 66 10.49 -16.65 14.94
N ARG A 67 10.24 -17.13 13.72
CA ARG A 67 11.31 -17.59 12.82
C ARG A 67 12.03 -16.39 12.21
N PHE A 68 13.33 -16.34 12.34
CA PHE A 68 14.23 -15.30 11.82
C PHE A 68 15.35 -15.94 10.97
N PRO A 69 16.03 -15.18 10.08
CA PRO A 69 15.76 -13.78 9.74
C PRO A 69 14.44 -13.62 8.99
N LYS A 70 13.80 -12.45 9.13
CA LYS A 70 12.63 -12.07 8.34
C LYS A 70 13.03 -11.10 7.25
N ARG A 71 12.38 -11.20 6.10
CA ARG A 71 12.51 -10.27 4.98
C ARG A 71 11.45 -9.18 5.07
N ILE A 72 11.72 -8.05 4.40
CA ILE A 72 10.82 -6.89 4.33
C ILE A 72 10.53 -6.53 2.88
N GLY A 73 9.51 -5.70 2.65
CA GLY A 73 9.05 -5.28 1.32
C GLY A 73 7.85 -6.10 0.84
N ILE A 74 6.82 -5.40 0.38
CA ILE A 74 5.56 -6.02 -0.10
C ILE A 74 5.38 -5.75 -1.58
N ASP A 75 5.59 -4.52 -2.02
CA ASP A 75 5.44 -4.07 -3.41
C ASP A 75 6.80 -3.95 -4.11
N LEU A 76 6.77 -3.89 -5.42
CA LEU A 76 7.95 -3.72 -6.23
C LEU A 76 7.62 -3.11 -7.60
N ALA A 77 8.65 -2.48 -8.19
CA ALA A 77 8.75 -2.24 -9.62
C ALA A 77 10.16 -2.64 -10.08
N GLY A 78 10.26 -3.28 -11.25
CA GLY A 78 11.53 -3.78 -11.74
C GLY A 78 11.43 -4.47 -13.09
N GLU A 79 12.52 -5.07 -13.52
CA GLU A 79 12.68 -5.73 -14.82
C GLU A 79 12.66 -7.24 -14.67
N VAL A 80 11.93 -7.93 -15.52
CA VAL A 80 11.97 -9.40 -15.60
C VAL A 80 13.31 -9.82 -16.19
N VAL A 81 14.05 -10.70 -15.48
CA VAL A 81 15.32 -11.25 -15.97
C VAL A 81 15.19 -12.71 -16.38
N GLU A 82 14.37 -13.50 -15.68
CA GLU A 82 14.05 -14.89 -16.05
C GLU A 82 12.52 -15.04 -16.10
N PRO A 83 11.91 -15.08 -17.29
CA PRO A 83 10.45 -15.11 -17.44
C PRO A 83 9.81 -16.47 -17.15
N GLY A 84 10.59 -17.58 -17.12
CA GLY A 84 10.05 -18.93 -17.01
C GLY A 84 8.97 -19.21 -18.06
N ASN A 85 7.97 -20.00 -17.70
CA ASN A 85 6.78 -20.25 -18.53
C ASN A 85 5.66 -19.25 -18.23
N SER A 86 5.96 -17.95 -18.22
CA SER A 86 4.99 -16.91 -17.94
C SER A 86 4.63 -16.11 -19.21
N ARG A 87 3.70 -15.18 -19.08
CA ARG A 87 3.33 -14.23 -20.15
C ARG A 87 4.34 -13.09 -20.37
N PHE A 88 5.37 -13.02 -19.54
CA PHE A 88 6.38 -11.96 -19.60
C PHE A 88 7.55 -12.38 -20.45
N ALA A 89 8.29 -11.39 -20.96
CA ALA A 89 9.57 -11.55 -21.63
C ALA A 89 10.70 -10.98 -20.76
N ALA A 90 11.94 -11.41 -20.99
CA ALA A 90 13.11 -10.78 -20.37
C ALA A 90 13.20 -9.31 -20.84
N GLY A 91 13.42 -8.39 -19.89
CA GLY A 91 13.42 -6.96 -20.12
C GLY A 91 12.05 -6.29 -19.91
N ASP A 92 10.96 -7.04 -19.74
CA ASP A 92 9.67 -6.43 -19.41
C ASP A 92 9.75 -5.67 -18.09
N PHE A 93 9.25 -4.43 -18.09
CA PHE A 93 9.16 -3.62 -16.90
C PHE A 93 7.82 -3.85 -16.20
N VAL A 94 7.90 -4.36 -14.97
CA VAL A 94 6.74 -4.88 -14.22
C VAL A 94 6.63 -4.24 -12.85
N TRP A 95 5.41 -4.23 -12.33
CA TRP A 95 5.09 -3.89 -10.96
C TRP A 95 4.21 -4.96 -10.31
N GLY A 96 4.18 -4.98 -8.99
CA GLY A 96 3.33 -5.93 -8.28
C GLY A 96 3.46 -5.92 -6.78
N LEU A 97 2.79 -6.89 -6.15
CA LEU A 97 2.85 -7.10 -4.70
C LEU A 97 3.05 -8.58 -4.37
N LEU A 98 4.01 -8.85 -3.49
CA LEU A 98 4.26 -10.20 -2.96
C LEU A 98 3.15 -10.69 -2.01
N GLY A 99 2.29 -9.79 -1.53
CA GLY A 99 1.26 -10.11 -0.57
C GLY A 99 1.85 -10.50 0.79
N ARG A 100 1.41 -11.64 1.34
CA ARG A 100 1.84 -12.05 2.70
C ARG A 100 3.25 -12.60 2.78
N THR A 101 3.89 -12.93 1.66
CA THR A 101 5.22 -13.55 1.65
C THR A 101 6.34 -12.57 1.94
N MET A 102 6.16 -11.29 1.70
CA MET A 102 7.16 -10.23 1.85
C MET A 102 8.52 -10.57 1.22
N GLY A 103 9.43 -9.62 1.20
CA GLY A 103 10.81 -9.83 0.74
C GLY A 103 11.16 -9.13 -0.56
N SER A 104 10.33 -8.17 -1.02
CA SER A 104 10.61 -7.40 -2.23
C SER A 104 11.77 -6.40 -2.07
N ALA A 105 12.12 -6.01 -0.84
CA ALA A 105 13.29 -5.15 -0.59
C ALA A 105 14.60 -5.93 -0.79
N ALA A 106 14.82 -6.41 -2.00
CA ALA A 106 15.98 -7.17 -2.47
C ALA A 106 16.24 -6.85 -3.94
N GLU A 107 17.52 -6.91 -4.37
CA GLU A 107 17.88 -6.62 -5.78
C GLU A 107 17.27 -7.63 -6.76
N TYR A 108 17.08 -8.88 -6.32
CA TYR A 108 16.47 -9.94 -7.13
C TYR A 108 15.44 -10.72 -6.29
N VAL A 109 14.25 -10.90 -6.86
CA VAL A 109 13.14 -11.61 -6.19
C VAL A 109 12.44 -12.54 -7.18
N ALA A 110 12.21 -13.79 -6.77
CA ALA A 110 11.30 -14.69 -7.49
C ALA A 110 9.85 -14.34 -7.10
N VAL A 111 9.02 -14.06 -8.10
CA VAL A 111 7.65 -13.57 -7.91
C VAL A 111 6.67 -14.41 -8.73
N PRO A 112 5.56 -14.90 -8.14
CA PRO A 112 4.51 -15.53 -8.93
C PRO A 112 3.99 -14.59 -10.02
N ALA A 113 4.01 -15.02 -11.28
CA ALA A 113 3.63 -14.20 -12.44
C ALA A 113 2.21 -13.60 -12.32
N ARG A 114 1.28 -14.30 -11.64
CA ARG A 114 -0.08 -13.82 -11.35
C ARG A 114 -0.14 -12.62 -10.38
N ARG A 115 0.98 -12.22 -9.78
CA ARG A 115 1.11 -11.06 -8.87
C ARG A 115 1.75 -9.86 -9.52
N LEU A 116 2.05 -9.96 -10.80
CA LEU A 116 2.69 -8.92 -11.59
C LEU A 116 1.78 -8.45 -12.72
N ASP A 117 2.03 -7.23 -13.16
CA ASP A 117 1.56 -6.70 -14.44
C ASP A 117 2.61 -5.75 -15.02
N HIS A 118 2.47 -5.40 -16.30
CA HIS A 118 3.34 -4.42 -16.94
C HIS A 118 3.10 -3.02 -16.34
N VAL A 119 4.19 -2.30 -16.10
CA VAL A 119 4.11 -0.89 -15.70
C VAL A 119 3.56 -0.06 -16.87
N PRO A 120 2.59 0.83 -16.64
CA PRO A 120 2.15 1.78 -17.65
C PRO A 120 3.32 2.61 -18.20
N ALA A 121 3.35 2.84 -19.49
CA ALA A 121 4.38 3.66 -20.13
C ALA A 121 4.45 5.07 -19.50
N GLY A 122 5.67 5.62 -19.41
CA GLY A 122 5.91 6.95 -18.85
C GLY A 122 6.17 7.00 -17.33
N LEU A 123 6.09 5.87 -16.64
CA LEU A 123 6.50 5.77 -15.24
C LEU A 123 7.92 5.23 -15.12
N ASP A 124 8.76 5.89 -14.35
CA ASP A 124 10.02 5.35 -13.83
C ASP A 124 9.77 4.37 -12.67
N ALA A 125 10.82 3.69 -12.20
CA ALA A 125 10.73 2.68 -11.16
C ALA A 125 10.21 3.24 -9.83
N VAL A 126 10.65 4.43 -9.45
CA VAL A 126 10.28 5.09 -8.19
C VAL A 126 8.78 5.42 -8.18
N ARG A 127 8.28 6.00 -9.28
CA ARG A 127 6.87 6.32 -9.44
C ARG A 127 6.02 5.06 -9.56
N ALA A 128 6.50 4.05 -10.29
CA ALA A 128 5.81 2.78 -10.44
C ALA A 128 5.67 2.04 -9.09
N ALA A 129 6.72 2.00 -8.26
CA ALA A 129 6.68 1.34 -6.95
C ALA A 129 5.74 2.03 -5.94
N ALA A 130 5.39 3.30 -6.14
CA ALA A 130 4.46 4.01 -5.26
C ALA A 130 3.00 3.56 -5.43
N LEU A 131 2.64 2.93 -6.53
CA LEU A 131 1.25 2.72 -6.93
C LEU A 131 0.63 1.36 -6.57
N PRO A 132 1.35 0.21 -6.53
CA PRO A 132 0.72 -1.12 -6.38
C PRO A 132 -0.19 -1.24 -5.15
N VAL A 133 0.14 -0.57 -4.04
CA VAL A 133 -0.72 -0.49 -2.85
C VAL A 133 -2.10 0.14 -3.14
N GLY A 134 -2.24 0.89 -4.22
CA GLY A 134 -3.50 1.47 -4.70
C GLY A 134 -4.56 0.44 -5.07
N THR A 135 -4.17 -0.81 -5.34
CA THR A 135 -5.11 -1.95 -5.48
C THR A 135 -5.98 -2.12 -4.23
N THR A 136 -5.47 -1.74 -3.05
CA THR A 136 -6.24 -1.71 -1.81
C THR A 136 -7.34 -0.65 -1.86
N ALA A 137 -7.07 0.54 -2.42
CA ALA A 137 -8.08 1.59 -2.58
C ALA A 137 -9.17 1.17 -3.58
N ILE A 138 -8.80 0.54 -4.71
CA ILE A 138 -9.77 0.01 -5.69
C ILE A 138 -10.69 -1.01 -5.00
N THR A 139 -10.12 -2.00 -4.31
CA THR A 139 -10.91 -3.01 -3.60
C THR A 139 -11.82 -2.38 -2.54
N ALA A 140 -11.29 -1.42 -1.77
CA ALA A 140 -12.07 -0.74 -0.73
C ALA A 140 -13.29 0.01 -1.30
N LEU A 141 -13.07 0.83 -2.33
CA LEU A 141 -14.10 1.72 -2.85
C LEU A 141 -15.06 0.98 -3.79
N ARG A 142 -14.55 0.18 -4.74
CA ARG A 142 -15.36 -0.52 -5.74
C ARG A 142 -16.03 -1.77 -5.17
N ASP A 143 -15.23 -2.72 -4.61
CA ASP A 143 -15.72 -4.06 -4.29
C ASP A 143 -16.36 -4.15 -2.91
N VAL A 144 -15.80 -3.43 -1.92
CA VAL A 144 -16.27 -3.51 -0.54
C VAL A 144 -17.32 -2.45 -0.25
N ALA A 145 -17.02 -1.19 -0.56
CA ALA A 145 -17.97 -0.09 -0.34
C ALA A 145 -19.02 0.00 -1.43
N ALA A 146 -18.75 -0.46 -2.67
CA ALA A 146 -19.60 -0.22 -3.83
C ALA A 146 -19.94 1.27 -3.97
N LEU A 147 -18.88 2.12 -3.97
CA LEU A 147 -19.01 3.57 -4.05
C LEU A 147 -19.75 3.97 -5.35
N ALA A 148 -20.80 4.75 -5.21
CA ALA A 148 -21.61 5.24 -6.31
C ALA A 148 -21.33 6.73 -6.60
N PRO A 149 -21.52 7.18 -7.86
CA PRO A 149 -21.45 8.60 -8.18
C PRO A 149 -22.42 9.43 -7.32
N GLY A 150 -21.99 10.62 -6.90
CA GLY A 150 -22.75 11.52 -6.07
C GLY A 150 -22.72 11.21 -4.56
N GLU A 151 -22.20 10.06 -4.14
CA GLU A 151 -22.04 9.75 -2.71
C GLU A 151 -20.95 10.61 -2.06
N ARG A 152 -21.11 10.86 -0.76
CA ARG A 152 -20.14 11.57 0.07
C ARG A 152 -19.14 10.59 0.67
N LEU A 153 -17.89 10.67 0.22
CA LEU A 153 -16.77 9.83 0.67
C LEU A 153 -15.87 10.60 1.64
N LEU A 154 -15.66 10.06 2.84
CA LEU A 154 -14.61 10.50 3.76
C LEU A 154 -13.40 9.57 3.62
N VAL A 155 -12.23 10.13 3.30
CA VAL A 155 -10.95 9.40 3.30
C VAL A 155 -10.13 9.82 4.51
N ARG A 156 -9.98 8.94 5.48
CA ARG A 156 -9.14 9.16 6.66
C ARG A 156 -7.70 8.74 6.37
N GLY A 157 -6.74 9.64 6.66
CA GLY A 157 -5.33 9.46 6.25
C GLY A 157 -5.12 9.74 4.76
N ALA A 158 -5.80 10.79 4.26
CA ALA A 158 -5.91 11.13 2.84
C ALA A 158 -4.56 11.41 2.16
N SER A 159 -3.54 11.91 2.89
CA SER A 159 -2.20 12.15 2.36
C SER A 159 -1.29 10.91 2.37
N GLY A 160 -1.70 9.82 3.04
CA GLY A 160 -0.89 8.59 3.18
C GLY A 160 -0.96 7.67 1.96
N GLY A 161 -0.18 6.56 2.01
CA GLY A 161 0.06 5.67 0.86
C GLY A 161 -1.16 5.08 0.17
N VAL A 162 -2.23 4.70 0.89
CA VAL A 162 -3.51 4.26 0.29
C VAL A 162 -4.45 5.46 0.12
N GLY A 163 -4.39 6.42 1.05
CA GLY A 163 -5.29 7.57 1.07
C GLY A 163 -5.18 8.45 -0.16
N TYR A 164 -3.96 8.76 -0.61
CA TYR A 164 -3.76 9.61 -1.80
C TYR A 164 -4.33 8.98 -3.07
N VAL A 165 -4.29 7.64 -3.18
CA VAL A 165 -4.93 6.91 -4.28
C VAL A 165 -6.44 6.94 -4.12
N ALA A 166 -6.94 6.75 -2.90
CA ALA A 166 -8.38 6.72 -2.63
C ALA A 166 -9.06 8.06 -2.91
N VAL A 167 -8.39 9.19 -2.62
CA VAL A 167 -8.89 10.53 -2.97
C VAL A 167 -9.08 10.64 -4.48
N GLN A 168 -8.04 10.34 -5.26
CA GLN A 168 -8.08 10.42 -6.71
C GLN A 168 -9.13 9.48 -7.33
N LEU A 169 -9.16 8.22 -6.88
CA LEU A 169 -10.14 7.25 -7.38
C LEU A 169 -11.58 7.62 -6.98
N GLY A 170 -11.79 8.10 -5.75
CA GLY A 170 -13.11 8.58 -5.31
C GLY A 170 -13.65 9.68 -6.22
N LYS A 171 -12.80 10.65 -6.58
CA LYS A 171 -13.16 11.70 -7.55
C LYS A 171 -13.44 11.12 -8.93
N ALA A 172 -12.59 10.24 -9.42
CA ALA A 172 -12.76 9.60 -10.73
C ALA A 172 -14.03 8.74 -10.81
N MET A 173 -14.49 8.20 -9.68
CA MET A 173 -15.75 7.47 -9.54
C MET A 173 -16.96 8.39 -9.35
N GLY A 174 -16.78 9.73 -9.33
CA GLY A 174 -17.85 10.72 -9.24
C GLY A 174 -18.36 11.02 -7.83
N ALA A 175 -17.61 10.65 -6.79
CA ALA A 175 -17.98 10.97 -5.40
C ALA A 175 -17.63 12.42 -5.04
N HIS A 176 -18.31 12.95 -4.03
CA HIS A 176 -17.87 14.12 -3.31
C HIS A 176 -16.89 13.70 -2.21
N VAL A 177 -15.62 14.09 -2.34
CA VAL A 177 -14.53 13.55 -1.52
C VAL A 177 -14.10 14.57 -0.48
N THR A 178 -14.19 14.19 0.80
CA THR A 178 -13.58 14.90 1.93
C THR A 178 -12.36 14.12 2.42
N GLY A 179 -11.20 14.75 2.44
CA GLY A 179 -9.95 14.12 2.91
C GLY A 179 -9.55 14.63 4.30
N LEU A 180 -9.27 13.69 5.24
CA LEU A 180 -8.67 14.03 6.53
C LEU A 180 -7.16 13.82 6.48
N ALA A 181 -6.39 14.88 6.73
CA ALA A 181 -4.93 14.86 6.79
C ALA A 181 -4.43 15.76 7.93
N GLY A 182 -3.13 15.85 8.14
CA GLY A 182 -2.55 16.88 8.99
C GLY A 182 -2.49 18.22 8.26
N ALA A 183 -2.44 19.34 9.01
CA ALA A 183 -2.46 20.70 8.47
C ALA A 183 -1.45 20.91 7.32
N ASP A 184 -0.24 20.37 7.45
CA ASP A 184 0.84 20.51 6.45
C ASP A 184 0.58 19.75 5.13
N ASN A 185 -0.49 18.97 5.05
CA ASN A 185 -0.82 18.13 3.90
C ASN A 185 -2.19 18.44 3.26
N LEU A 186 -2.88 19.50 3.71
CA LEU A 186 -4.21 19.87 3.20
C LEU A 186 -4.14 20.35 1.75
N ASP A 187 -3.09 21.08 1.39
CA ASP A 187 -2.79 21.51 0.03
C ASP A 187 -2.70 20.29 -0.91
N LEU A 188 -1.88 19.30 -0.55
CA LEU A 188 -1.75 18.07 -1.32
C LEU A 188 -3.10 17.36 -1.49
N VAL A 189 -3.89 17.23 -0.43
CA VAL A 189 -5.17 16.52 -0.49
C VAL A 189 -6.14 17.23 -1.45
N THR A 190 -6.13 18.57 -1.47
CA THR A 190 -6.88 19.36 -2.45
C THR A 190 -6.35 19.19 -3.87
N GLU A 191 -5.03 19.22 -4.09
CA GLU A 191 -4.38 18.98 -5.38
C GLU A 191 -4.65 17.57 -5.94
N LEU A 192 -4.87 16.58 -5.07
CA LEU A 192 -5.28 15.23 -5.44
C LEU A 192 -6.74 15.13 -5.86
N GLY A 193 -7.50 16.22 -5.74
CA GLY A 193 -8.88 16.35 -6.20
C GLY A 193 -9.94 16.18 -5.12
N ALA A 194 -9.59 16.23 -3.83
CA ALA A 194 -10.60 16.31 -2.78
C ALA A 194 -11.43 17.62 -2.89
N ASP A 195 -12.73 17.52 -2.70
CA ASP A 195 -13.62 18.70 -2.64
C ASP A 195 -13.43 19.47 -1.34
N GLU A 196 -13.08 18.75 -0.26
CA GLU A 196 -12.78 19.31 1.04
C GLU A 196 -11.55 18.62 1.64
N ALA A 197 -10.63 19.41 2.23
CA ALA A 197 -9.49 18.91 2.98
C ALA A 197 -9.55 19.47 4.41
N ILE A 198 -9.57 18.59 5.41
CA ILE A 198 -9.80 18.95 6.82
C ILE A 198 -8.64 18.44 7.68
N ASP A 199 -8.12 19.32 8.55
CA ASP A 199 -7.15 18.90 9.56
C ASP A 199 -7.84 18.05 10.65
N TYR A 200 -7.39 16.81 10.81
CA TYR A 200 -7.93 15.88 11.80
C TYR A 200 -7.70 16.30 13.25
N ARG A 201 -6.84 17.29 13.50
CA ARG A 201 -6.56 17.86 14.83
C ARG A 201 -7.49 19.03 15.20
N GLY A 202 -8.13 19.60 14.20
CA GLY A 202 -9.05 20.74 14.39
C GLY A 202 -10.42 20.32 14.91
N PRO A 203 -11.15 21.22 15.55
CA PRO A 203 -12.55 21.03 15.88
C PRO A 203 -13.37 21.11 14.58
N ALA A 204 -13.76 19.97 14.02
CA ALA A 204 -14.57 19.97 12.81
C ALA A 204 -15.87 19.19 13.05
N ASP A 205 -17.01 19.81 12.75
CA ASP A 205 -18.21 19.03 12.44
C ASP A 205 -18.02 18.47 11.02
N LEU A 206 -17.69 17.19 10.95
CA LEU A 206 -17.46 16.51 9.68
C LEU A 206 -18.74 16.31 8.86
N GLY A 207 -19.92 16.56 9.44
CA GLY A 207 -21.19 16.26 8.79
C GLY A 207 -21.45 14.75 8.66
N ARG A 208 -22.09 14.35 7.55
CA ARG A 208 -22.49 12.95 7.30
C ARG A 208 -21.93 12.43 5.98
N PHE A 209 -21.53 11.14 5.97
CA PHE A 209 -20.95 10.47 4.82
C PHE A 209 -21.66 9.16 4.51
N ASP A 210 -21.73 8.85 3.23
CA ASP A 210 -22.26 7.57 2.74
C ASP A 210 -21.19 6.49 2.82
N VAL A 211 -19.93 6.87 2.59
CA VAL A 211 -18.77 5.99 2.70
C VAL A 211 -17.68 6.62 3.55
N VAL A 212 -17.10 5.85 4.47
CA VAL A 212 -15.86 6.19 5.17
C VAL A 212 -14.81 5.15 4.82
N LEU A 213 -13.69 5.57 4.23
CA LEU A 213 -12.50 4.76 4.11
C LEU A 213 -11.50 5.13 5.20
N ASP A 214 -11.25 4.18 6.11
CA ASP A 214 -10.29 4.35 7.21
C ASP A 214 -8.98 3.62 6.92
N THR A 215 -7.91 4.40 6.75
CA THR A 215 -6.56 3.86 6.53
C THR A 215 -5.69 3.89 7.80
N VAL A 216 -6.24 4.34 8.92
CA VAL A 216 -5.51 4.59 10.18
C VAL A 216 -5.80 3.55 11.26
N GLY A 217 -7.04 3.10 11.39
CA GLY A 217 -7.45 2.01 12.28
C GLY A 217 -7.80 2.40 13.72
N SER A 218 -7.43 3.59 14.19
CA SER A 218 -7.78 4.08 15.53
C SER A 218 -9.16 4.75 15.53
N ALA A 219 -9.80 4.88 16.71
CA ALA A 219 -11.05 5.63 16.89
C ALA A 219 -12.20 5.24 15.92
N LEU A 220 -12.28 4.00 15.47
CA LEU A 220 -13.33 3.52 14.57
C LEU A 220 -14.77 3.88 15.02
N PRO A 221 -15.13 3.84 16.33
CA PRO A 221 -16.46 4.23 16.77
C PRO A 221 -16.83 5.68 16.43
N SER A 222 -15.88 6.61 16.50
CA SER A 222 -16.11 8.03 16.19
C SER A 222 -16.42 8.22 14.71
N PHE A 223 -15.66 7.57 13.83
CA PHE A 223 -15.87 7.64 12.39
C PHE A 223 -17.12 6.88 11.91
N ARG A 224 -17.55 5.85 12.64
CA ARG A 224 -18.85 5.23 12.37
C ARG A 224 -20.03 6.18 12.68
N ARG A 225 -19.90 7.09 13.63
CA ARG A 225 -20.96 8.04 13.99
C ARG A 225 -21.25 9.07 12.89
N VAL A 226 -20.27 9.40 12.05
CA VAL A 226 -20.44 10.33 10.92
C VAL A 226 -21.07 9.67 9.69
N LEU A 227 -21.40 8.38 9.72
CA LEU A 227 -22.12 7.72 8.63
C LEU A 227 -23.58 8.20 8.57
N THR A 228 -24.12 8.29 7.35
CA THR A 228 -25.56 8.35 7.09
C THR A 228 -26.25 7.08 7.61
N PRO A 229 -27.60 7.03 7.73
CA PRO A 229 -28.28 5.83 8.17
C PRO A 229 -28.00 4.58 7.34
N SER A 230 -27.78 4.73 6.02
CA SER A 230 -27.39 3.68 5.07
C SER A 230 -25.90 3.59 4.82
N GLY A 231 -25.10 4.47 5.45
CA GLY A 231 -23.69 4.58 5.23
C GLY A 231 -22.89 3.35 5.67
N ARG A 232 -21.67 3.25 5.13
CA ARG A 232 -20.76 2.12 5.35
C ARG A 232 -19.33 2.59 5.53
N MET A 233 -18.59 1.85 6.35
CA MET A 233 -17.20 2.11 6.65
C MET A 233 -16.34 0.93 6.25
N VAL A 234 -15.29 1.20 5.50
CA VAL A 234 -14.27 0.21 5.13
C VAL A 234 -12.97 0.58 5.84
N ALA A 235 -12.50 -0.31 6.70
CA ALA A 235 -11.22 -0.15 7.38
C ALA A 235 -10.18 -1.09 6.75
N ILE A 236 -8.99 -0.57 6.47
CA ILE A 236 -7.84 -1.35 6.00
C ILE A 236 -6.76 -1.49 7.08
N ALA A 237 -6.96 -0.83 8.20
CA ALA A 237 -6.16 -0.92 9.40
C ALA A 237 -7.07 -1.09 10.63
N PHE A 238 -6.51 -1.56 11.72
CA PHE A 238 -7.18 -1.63 13.02
C PHE A 238 -6.17 -1.28 14.12
N ASP A 239 -6.67 -0.90 15.29
CA ASP A 239 -5.83 -0.51 16.42
C ASP A 239 -5.04 -1.73 16.93
N LEU A 240 -3.73 -1.73 16.67
CA LEU A 240 -2.81 -2.79 17.08
C LEU A 240 -2.42 -2.72 18.56
N ASP A 241 -2.72 -1.61 19.25
CA ASP A 241 -2.52 -1.49 20.71
C ASP A 241 -3.70 -2.14 21.45
N HIS A 242 -4.91 -2.10 20.84
CA HIS A 242 -6.12 -2.72 21.39
C HIS A 242 -6.80 -3.63 20.35
N PRO A 243 -6.12 -4.69 19.86
CA PRO A 243 -6.59 -5.47 18.71
C PRO A 243 -7.94 -6.17 18.98
N LEU A 244 -8.15 -6.73 20.16
CA LEU A 244 -9.41 -7.41 20.49
C LEU A 244 -10.59 -6.44 20.53
N ARG A 245 -10.38 -5.23 21.07
CA ARG A 245 -11.42 -4.19 21.09
C ARG A 245 -11.77 -3.74 19.68
N SER A 246 -10.76 -3.52 18.84
CA SER A 246 -10.95 -3.08 17.45
C SER A 246 -11.65 -4.16 16.62
N LEU A 247 -11.19 -5.41 16.69
CA LEU A 247 -11.79 -6.53 15.96
C LEU A 247 -13.19 -6.84 16.45
N GLY A 248 -13.41 -6.81 17.78
CA GLY A 248 -14.74 -6.96 18.37
C GLY A 248 -15.73 -5.90 17.91
N PHE A 249 -15.27 -4.64 17.84
CA PHE A 249 -16.07 -3.54 17.27
C PHE A 249 -16.44 -3.80 15.80
N ILE A 250 -15.48 -4.20 14.97
CA ILE A 250 -15.71 -4.51 13.55
C ILE A 250 -16.72 -5.67 13.42
N ALA A 251 -16.54 -6.75 14.18
CA ALA A 251 -17.43 -7.90 14.15
C ALA A 251 -18.87 -7.55 14.60
N ALA A 252 -19.01 -6.72 15.63
CA ALA A 252 -20.31 -6.26 16.14
C ALA A 252 -21.07 -5.39 15.11
N HIS A 253 -20.38 -4.78 14.16
CA HIS A 253 -20.95 -3.91 13.13
C HIS A 253 -20.77 -4.46 11.71
N ALA A 254 -20.75 -5.79 11.57
CA ALA A 254 -20.60 -6.47 10.28
C ALA A 254 -21.70 -6.10 9.25
N PRO A 255 -21.52 -6.37 7.93
CA PRO A 255 -22.34 -5.85 6.81
C PRO A 255 -23.85 -6.13 6.82
N ARG A 256 -24.38 -6.83 7.77
CA ARG A 256 -25.85 -7.09 7.89
C ARG A 256 -26.61 -6.03 8.69
N ARG A 257 -25.93 -4.97 9.13
CA ARG A 257 -26.50 -3.92 9.98
C ARG A 257 -26.45 -2.56 9.32
N ARG A 258 -27.28 -1.62 9.76
CA ARG A 258 -27.17 -0.22 9.36
C ARG A 258 -25.83 0.35 9.85
N ARG A 259 -25.20 1.24 9.05
CA ARG A 259 -23.89 1.83 9.33
C ARG A 259 -22.85 0.74 9.61
N TRP A 260 -22.75 -0.22 8.69
CA TRP A 260 -21.85 -1.35 8.86
C TRP A 260 -20.38 -0.98 8.71
N VAL A 261 -19.53 -1.79 9.33
CA VAL A 261 -18.06 -1.67 9.25
C VAL A 261 -17.50 -2.98 8.74
N ARG A 262 -16.57 -2.91 7.78
CA ARG A 262 -15.85 -4.08 7.27
C ARG A 262 -14.34 -3.79 7.25
N PHE A 263 -13.59 -4.73 7.77
CA PHE A 263 -12.15 -4.80 7.59
C PHE A 263 -11.81 -5.82 6.50
N PHE A 264 -10.81 -5.53 5.67
CA PHE A 264 -10.25 -6.51 4.75
C PHE A 264 -8.73 -6.33 4.63
N SER A 265 -8.06 -7.42 4.23
CA SER A 265 -6.65 -7.42 3.85
C SER A 265 -6.55 -7.78 2.38
N GLY A 266 -5.99 -6.89 1.58
CA GLY A 266 -5.85 -7.07 0.14
C GLY A 266 -4.93 -8.24 -0.21
N ASN A 267 -5.25 -8.92 -1.31
CA ASN A 267 -4.39 -9.93 -1.93
C ASN A 267 -4.45 -9.77 -3.45
N PRO A 268 -3.86 -8.69 -3.99
CA PRO A 268 -4.01 -8.32 -5.40
C PRO A 268 -3.41 -9.36 -6.32
N THR A 269 -4.04 -9.46 -7.48
CA THR A 269 -3.61 -10.29 -8.61
C THR A 269 -3.56 -9.44 -9.88
N THR A 270 -3.05 -9.99 -10.96
CA THR A 270 -2.89 -9.32 -12.25
C THR A 270 -4.13 -8.51 -12.71
N PRO A 271 -5.38 -9.01 -12.66
CA PRO A 271 -6.54 -8.21 -13.09
C PRO A 271 -6.69 -6.89 -12.33
N LEU A 272 -6.39 -6.89 -11.04
CA LEU A 272 -6.49 -5.68 -10.22
C LEU A 272 -5.33 -4.70 -10.48
N LEU A 273 -4.13 -5.23 -10.76
CA LEU A 273 -2.98 -4.41 -11.21
C LEU A 273 -3.24 -3.82 -12.60
N ALA A 274 -3.83 -4.60 -13.52
CA ALA A 274 -4.20 -4.13 -14.84
C ALA A 274 -5.24 -2.99 -14.76
N GLU A 275 -6.19 -3.08 -13.83
CA GLU A 275 -7.15 -2.01 -13.56
C GLU A 275 -6.46 -0.76 -13.02
N LEU A 276 -5.57 -0.91 -12.04
CA LEU A 276 -4.76 0.19 -11.54
C LEU A 276 -4.01 0.87 -12.69
N GLY A 277 -3.43 0.09 -13.60
CA GLY A 277 -2.78 0.57 -14.81
C GLY A 277 -3.73 1.34 -15.75
N ARG A 278 -5.02 0.95 -15.84
CA ARG A 278 -5.99 1.72 -16.62
C ARG A 278 -6.25 3.10 -16.02
N TRP A 279 -6.38 3.20 -14.70
CA TRP A 279 -6.55 4.48 -14.01
C TRP A 279 -5.34 5.41 -14.21
N VAL A 280 -4.13 4.86 -14.23
CA VAL A 280 -2.92 5.63 -14.53
C VAL A 280 -2.92 6.11 -15.98
N ARG A 281 -3.19 5.22 -16.95
CA ARG A 281 -3.23 5.59 -18.38
C ARG A 281 -4.31 6.61 -18.72
N SER A 282 -5.42 6.61 -18.01
CA SER A 282 -6.48 7.63 -18.20
C SER A 282 -6.11 9.00 -17.60
N GLY A 283 -5.02 9.11 -16.86
CA GLY A 283 -4.64 10.32 -16.12
C GLY A 283 -5.43 10.56 -14.83
N ALA A 284 -6.40 9.70 -14.51
CA ALA A 284 -7.20 9.82 -13.29
C ALA A 284 -6.43 9.45 -12.01
N LEU A 285 -5.32 8.74 -12.15
CA LEU A 285 -4.45 8.37 -11.05
C LEU A 285 -3.00 8.71 -11.38
N ARG A 286 -2.37 9.51 -10.55
CA ARG A 286 -0.95 9.84 -10.62
C ARG A 286 -0.22 9.41 -9.34
N PRO A 287 1.04 8.95 -9.44
CA PRO A 287 1.84 8.58 -8.28
C PRO A 287 2.21 9.82 -7.46
N GLN A 288 2.24 9.64 -6.13
CA GLN A 288 2.70 10.64 -5.18
C GLN A 288 3.82 10.03 -4.34
N VAL A 289 5.04 10.55 -4.53
CA VAL A 289 6.24 10.14 -3.79
C VAL A 289 6.68 11.27 -2.88
N ASP A 290 6.84 10.98 -1.60
CA ASP A 290 7.31 11.93 -0.60
C ASP A 290 8.85 12.01 -0.59
N ARG A 291 9.47 10.87 -0.35
CA ARG A 291 10.94 10.74 -0.24
C ARG A 291 11.43 9.42 -0.81
N VAL A 292 12.66 9.45 -1.31
CA VAL A 292 13.37 8.28 -1.82
C VAL A 292 14.60 8.02 -0.95
N PHE A 293 14.83 6.75 -0.62
CA PHE A 293 15.98 6.29 0.16
C PHE A 293 16.70 5.20 -0.64
N PRO A 294 18.02 5.06 -0.52
CA PRO A 294 18.72 3.89 -1.04
C PRO A 294 18.41 2.65 -0.16
N LEU A 295 18.54 1.43 -0.74
CA LEU A 295 18.38 0.19 0.02
C LEU A 295 19.26 0.16 1.29
N ALA A 296 20.47 0.72 1.22
CA ALA A 296 21.38 0.79 2.34
C ALA A 296 20.81 1.58 3.55
N ASP A 297 19.87 2.48 3.33
CA ASP A 297 19.18 3.25 4.39
C ASP A 297 17.70 2.88 4.53
N ILE A 298 17.39 1.60 4.40
CA ILE A 298 16.02 1.06 4.61
C ILE A 298 15.49 1.39 6.02
N ALA A 299 16.38 1.44 7.03
CA ALA A 299 16.02 1.86 8.38
C ALA A 299 15.58 3.34 8.43
N GLY A 300 16.27 4.21 7.69
CA GLY A 300 15.89 5.61 7.52
C GLY A 300 14.52 5.78 6.86
N ALA A 301 14.23 4.98 5.84
CA ALA A 301 12.92 4.95 5.18
C ALA A 301 11.79 4.56 6.16
N HIS A 302 12.01 3.54 6.99
CA HIS A 302 11.06 3.12 8.03
C HIS A 302 10.86 4.20 9.09
N ARG A 303 11.95 4.83 9.60
CA ARG A 303 11.86 5.97 10.53
C ARG A 303 11.06 7.13 9.94
N ALA A 304 11.26 7.39 8.66
CA ALA A 304 10.56 8.47 7.98
C ALA A 304 9.04 8.22 7.94
N LEU A 305 8.60 6.98 7.69
CA LEU A 305 7.18 6.64 7.73
C LEU A 305 6.60 6.66 9.16
N GLU A 306 7.37 6.22 10.17
CA GLU A 306 6.95 6.23 11.59
C GLU A 306 6.75 7.65 12.13
N ARG A 307 7.54 8.63 11.69
CA ARG A 307 7.36 10.03 12.07
C ARG A 307 6.03 10.62 11.61
N GLY A 308 5.38 10.00 10.64
CA GLY A 308 4.15 10.51 10.05
C GLY A 308 4.35 11.74 9.15
N GLY A 309 3.27 12.44 8.83
CA GLY A 309 3.29 13.62 7.96
C GLY A 309 3.63 13.33 6.50
N VAL A 310 3.57 12.07 6.07
CA VAL A 310 3.98 11.61 4.75
C VAL A 310 3.03 12.11 3.67
N ARG A 311 3.59 12.56 2.55
CA ARG A 311 2.89 13.05 1.35
C ARG A 311 2.90 11.99 0.24
N GLY A 312 2.08 10.94 0.38
CA GLY A 312 2.04 9.79 -0.53
C GLY A 312 2.88 8.62 -0.03
N LYS A 313 3.96 8.26 -0.75
CA LYS A 313 4.77 7.08 -0.48
C LYS A 313 6.23 7.43 -0.20
N ILE A 314 6.81 6.68 0.73
CA ILE A 314 8.25 6.58 0.88
C ILE A 314 8.70 5.41 0.02
N VAL A 315 9.69 5.64 -0.83
CA VAL A 315 10.21 4.67 -1.78
C VAL A 315 11.66 4.35 -1.44
N VAL A 316 12.04 3.11 -1.62
CA VAL A 316 13.42 2.64 -1.52
C VAL A 316 13.85 2.24 -2.92
N GLU A 317 14.90 2.89 -3.41
CA GLU A 317 15.49 2.63 -4.73
C GLU A 317 16.62 1.61 -4.60
N LEU A 318 16.68 0.72 -5.60
CA LEU A 318 17.68 -0.33 -5.72
C LEU A 318 18.50 -0.10 -7.00
N PRO A 319 19.78 -0.52 -7.02
CA PRO A 319 20.69 -0.31 -8.16
C PRO A 319 20.33 -1.08 -9.43
#